data_e30cb124f6c89fd77e0ad81a8781f586
#
_entry.id   e30cb124f6c89fd77e0ad81a8781f586
#
_cell.length_a   1.000
_cell.length_b   1.000
_cell.length_c   1.000
_cell.angle_alpha   90.00
_cell.angle_beta   90.00
_cell.angle_gamma   90.00
#
_symmetry.space_group_name_H-M   'P 1'
#
loop_
_entity.id
_entity.type
_entity.pdbx_description
1 polymer ?
#
loop_
_entity_poly.entity_id
_entity_poly.type
_entity_poly.pdbx_seq_one_letter_code
_entity_poly.pdbx_strand_id
1 'polypeptide(L)' 'MPNINLGIIGGGQLGSMLSVAAKKLNVNTIVYCDDIDAPAQNFCDEFIFGK' A
#
# COMPACT_ATOMS: atom_id res chain seq x y z
N MET A 1 -1.83 -4.43 -20.92
CA MET A 1 -2.27 -4.38 -19.52
C MET A 1 -2.06 -2.99 -18.95
N PRO A 2 -3.08 -2.35 -18.49
CA PRO A 2 -2.90 -1.07 -17.85
C PRO A 2 -2.14 -1.27 -16.54
N ASN A 3 -1.14 -0.45 -16.33
CA ASN A 3 -0.41 -0.42 -15.07
C ASN A 3 -0.98 0.71 -14.25
N ILE A 4 -1.86 0.36 -13.34
CA ILE A 4 -2.48 1.33 -12.46
C ILE A 4 -1.72 1.31 -11.14
N ASN A 5 -1.27 2.47 -10.72
CA ASN A 5 -0.59 2.63 -9.44
C ASN A 5 -1.49 3.38 -8.50
N LEU A 6 -1.76 2.79 -7.35
CA LEU A 6 -2.59 3.39 -6.33
C LEU A 6 -1.71 3.87 -5.19
N GLY A 7 -1.76 5.16 -4.90
CA GLY A 7 -1.04 5.71 -3.77
C GLY A 7 -1.91 5.70 -2.53
N ILE A 8 -1.37 5.19 -1.43
CA ILE A 8 -2.09 5.11 -0.16
C ILE A 8 -1.28 5.86 0.88
N ILE A 9 -1.91 6.85 1.52
CA ILE A 9 -1.28 7.59 2.59
C ILE A 9 -1.77 7.01 3.92
N GLY A 10 -0.84 6.51 4.71
CA GLY A 10 -1.15 5.83 5.95
C GLY A 10 -1.12 4.33 5.78
N GLY A 11 -0.38 3.65 6.66
CA GLY A 11 -0.15 2.22 6.54
C GLY A 11 -0.84 1.37 7.59
N GLY A 12 -1.89 1.88 8.22
CA GLY A 12 -2.61 1.13 9.23
C GLY A 12 -3.47 0.03 8.63
N GLN A 13 -4.43 -0.45 9.42
CA GLN A 13 -5.27 -1.55 9.01
C GLN A 13 -6.01 -1.26 7.71
N LEU A 14 -6.52 -0.04 7.54
CA LEU A 14 -7.23 0.31 6.31
C LEU A 14 -6.30 0.26 5.11
N GLY A 15 -5.06 0.73 5.28
CA GLY A 15 -4.09 0.68 4.20
C GLY A 15 -3.76 -0.75 3.79
N SER A 16 -3.64 -1.65 4.76
CA SER A 16 -3.36 -3.05 4.44
C SER A 16 -4.55 -3.70 3.72
N MET A 17 -5.77 -3.37 4.14
CA MET A 17 -6.97 -3.91 3.48
C MET A 17 -7.07 -3.42 2.04
N LEU A 18 -6.78 -2.14 1.80
CA LEU A 18 -6.80 -1.59 0.47
C LEU A 18 -5.72 -2.21 -0.41
N SER A 19 -4.56 -2.48 0.16
CA SER A 19 -3.47 -3.10 -0.59
C SER A 19 -3.84 -4.51 -1.03
N VAL A 20 -4.46 -5.28 -0.16
CA VAL A 20 -4.90 -6.62 -0.48
C VAL A 20 -5.96 -6.59 -1.58
N ALA A 21 -6.94 -5.68 -1.46
CA ALA A 21 -7.99 -5.56 -2.47
C ALA A 21 -7.42 -5.15 -3.83
N ALA A 22 -6.46 -4.21 -3.81
CA ALA A 22 -5.84 -3.75 -5.05
C ALA A 22 -5.07 -4.89 -5.74
N LYS A 23 -4.43 -5.73 -4.96
CA LYS A 23 -3.67 -6.85 -5.53
C LYS A 23 -4.59 -7.81 -6.26
N LYS A 24 -5.79 -8.02 -5.76
CA LYS A 24 -6.77 -8.85 -6.43
C LYS A 24 -7.22 -8.28 -7.77
N LEU A 25 -7.08 -6.96 -7.93
CA LEU A 25 -7.45 -6.27 -9.15
C LEU A 25 -6.25 -5.99 -10.05
N ASN A 26 -5.09 -6.54 -9.70
CA ASN A 26 -3.84 -6.31 -10.42
C ASN A 26 -3.44 -4.84 -10.44
N VAL A 27 -3.69 -4.15 -9.34
CA VAL A 27 -3.31 -2.75 -9.18
C VAL A 27 -2.08 -2.70 -8.28
N ASN A 28 -1.05 -1.98 -8.72
CA ASN A 28 0.13 -1.78 -7.92
C ASN A 28 -0.15 -0.76 -6.82
N THR A 29 0.31 -1.04 -5.62
CA THR A 29 0.09 -0.14 -4.49
C THR A 29 1.40 0.41 -3.98
N ILE A 30 1.37 1.71 -3.67
CA ILE A 30 2.50 2.41 -3.07
C ILE A 30 1.98 3.01 -1.78
N VAL A 31 2.47 2.53 -0.65
CA VAL A 31 2.03 3.01 0.65
C VAL A 31 3.04 3.99 1.21
N TYR A 32 2.56 5.14 1.59
CA TYR A 32 3.36 6.21 2.17
C TYR A 32 2.97 6.32 3.64
N CYS A 33 3.90 6.04 4.54
CA CYS A 33 3.57 5.99 5.96
C CYS A 33 4.74 6.46 6.82
N ASP A 34 4.42 7.00 7.98
CA ASP A 34 5.44 7.44 8.94
C ASP A 34 5.71 6.39 10.02
N ASP A 35 5.21 5.19 9.85
CA ASP A 35 5.42 4.08 10.79
C ASP A 35 6.07 2.92 10.05
N ILE A 36 7.33 2.66 10.38
CA ILE A 36 8.09 1.61 9.71
C ILE A 36 7.51 0.21 9.97
N ASP A 37 6.75 0.07 11.04
CA ASP A 37 6.15 -1.20 11.39
C ASP A 37 4.69 -1.30 10.96
N ALA A 38 4.26 -0.44 10.04
CA ALA A 38 2.86 -0.44 9.61
C ALA A 38 2.47 -1.75 8.94
N PRO A 39 1.27 -2.27 9.22
CA PRO A 39 0.84 -3.55 8.64
C PRO A 39 0.81 -3.57 7.12
N ALA A 40 0.51 -2.44 6.48
CA ALA A 40 0.42 -2.38 5.03
C ALA A 40 1.75 -2.71 4.36
N GLN A 41 2.86 -2.60 5.08
CA GLN A 41 4.18 -2.91 4.56
C GLN A 41 4.25 -4.32 3.99
N ASN A 42 3.49 -5.23 4.55
CA ASN A 42 3.52 -6.63 4.13
C ASN A 42 2.62 -6.94 2.94
N PHE A 43 1.80 -5.99 2.53
CA PHE A 43 0.78 -6.22 1.51
C PHE A 43 0.88 -5.32 0.30
N CYS A 44 1.67 -4.24 0.39
CA CYS A 44 1.82 -3.32 -0.72
C CYS A 44 2.97 -3.74 -1.63
N ASP A 45 2.98 -3.21 -2.83
CA ASP A 45 4.07 -3.46 -3.77
C ASP A 45 5.28 -2.60 -3.45
N GLU A 46 5.05 -1.40 -2.99
CA GLU A 46 6.13 -0.50 -2.60
C GLU A 46 5.73 0.24 -1.33
N PHE A 47 6.65 0.33 -0.39
CA PHE A 47 6.41 1.00 0.88
C PHE A 47 7.44 2.11 1.05
N ILE A 48 6.96 3.33 1.26
CA ILE A 48 7.83 4.48 1.45
C ILE A 48 7.65 4.99 2.87
N PHE A 49 8.72 4.94 3.64
CA PHE A 49 8.73 5.44 5.00
C PHE A 49 9.16 6.90 4.98
N GLY A 50 8.38 7.75 5.61
CA GLY A 50 8.69 9.17 5.72
C GLY A 50 7.79 9.85 6.71
N LYS A 51 8.23 10.98 7.19
CA LYS A 51 7.44 11.78 8.14
C LYS A 51 6.95 13.04 7.47
#